data_ba8420c102d6136dfc03f79d2687cbdb
#
_entry.id   ba8420c102d6136dfc03f79d2687cbdb
#
_cell.length_a   1.000
_cell.length_b   1.000
_cell.length_c   1.000
_cell.angle_alpha   90.00
_cell.angle_beta   90.00
_cell.angle_gamma   90.00
#
_symmetry.space_group_name_H-M   'P 1'
#
loop_
_entity.id
_entity.type
_entity.pdbx_description
1 polymer ?
#
loop_
_entity_poly.entity_id
_entity_poly.type
_entity_poly.pdbx_seq_one_letter_code
_entity_poly.pdbx_strand_id
1 'polypeptide(L)'
;MNGRKVFVSDCFFTIHIPAAAFVVNALLVQAYNTKTMTPMIFVLGVFLVSWSTQGYIWGMAASLISVLAVNWAFTYPYWAFALISPQCISSAVVMLFVSVVTGAMTTRLKKQEKLTAEAEKGRMRGNLLRAVSHDLRTPLTSIYGSCSVMMDNYDDLTKEKQLELLSEIRNDAKWLNRMVENLLSVTRVDEDTVRLSKQSTPLEELIDTLLVKFRKHYHQQKVIVRLPEEFLSIPMDAMLMMQVLMNLLENAVFHARGMEHLWLTVERNGNKAVFTVADDGCGIAGERLPQLFRGFADSAAPADGSRTNMGIGLSVCSTIVNAHGGEIQAGNRPEGGAYFRFALALEEQDHVEQ
;
A
#
# COMPACT_ATOMS: atom_id res chain seq x y z
N MET A 1 5.93 5.60 13.99
CA MET A 1 6.21 7.07 14.07
C MET A 1 6.44 7.42 15.54
N ASN A 2 7.60 7.97 15.90
CA ASN A 2 8.02 8.14 17.29
C ASN A 2 7.09 9.11 18.05
N GLY A 3 6.56 8.71 19.20
CA GLY A 3 5.69 9.55 20.05
C GLY A 3 6.30 10.91 20.42
N ARG A 4 7.63 11.02 20.37
CA ARG A 4 8.38 12.27 20.58
C ARG A 4 8.16 13.30 19.45
N LYS A 5 8.02 12.85 18.18
CA LYS A 5 7.75 13.74 17.04
C LYS A 5 6.32 14.27 17.08
N VAL A 6 5.36 13.43 17.43
CA VAL A 6 3.95 13.83 17.61
C VAL A 6 3.82 14.85 18.73
N PHE A 7 4.49 14.62 19.87
CA PHE A 7 4.49 15.55 21.00
C PHE A 7 5.06 16.93 20.63
N VAL A 8 6.18 16.96 19.88
CA VAL A 8 6.81 18.23 19.40
C VAL A 8 5.87 18.96 18.43
N SER A 9 5.23 18.24 17.52
CA SER A 9 4.25 18.82 16.60
C SER A 9 3.04 19.40 17.32
N ASP A 10 2.48 18.66 18.28
CA ASP A 10 1.33 19.13 19.06
C ASP A 10 1.67 20.35 19.92
N CYS A 11 2.87 20.38 20.51
CA CYS A 11 3.38 21.55 21.24
C CYS A 11 3.53 22.77 20.32
N PHE A 12 4.06 22.56 19.11
CA PHE A 12 4.20 23.62 18.11
C PHE A 12 2.85 24.25 17.76
N PHE A 13 1.84 23.45 17.41
CA PHE A 13 0.50 23.95 17.08
C PHE A 13 -0.17 24.66 18.26
N THR A 14 0.01 24.15 19.48
CA THR A 14 -0.60 24.72 20.68
C THR A 14 -0.05 26.13 21.01
N ILE A 15 1.17 26.45 20.63
CA ILE A 15 1.78 27.74 20.86
C ILE A 15 1.53 28.70 19.67
N HIS A 16 1.75 28.23 18.44
CA HIS A 16 1.75 29.10 17.27
C HIS A 16 0.36 29.54 16.82
N ILE A 17 -0.66 28.68 16.95
CA ILE A 17 -2.03 29.03 16.56
C ILE A 17 -2.62 30.13 17.46
N PRO A 18 -2.56 30.06 18.80
CA PRO A 18 -2.99 31.18 19.66
C PRO A 18 -2.16 32.44 19.46
N ALA A 19 -0.86 32.33 19.19
CA ALA A 19 -0.01 33.49 18.87
C ALA A 19 -0.44 34.16 17.54
N ALA A 20 -0.73 33.38 16.51
CA ALA A 20 -1.27 33.88 15.26
C ALA A 20 -2.64 34.52 15.45
N ALA A 21 -3.53 33.91 16.24
CA ALA A 21 -4.83 34.48 16.60
C ALA A 21 -4.67 35.83 17.32
N PHE A 22 -3.67 35.96 18.22
CA PHE A 22 -3.35 37.22 18.90
C PHE A 22 -2.93 38.31 17.91
N VAL A 23 -2.02 38.02 16.99
CA VAL A 23 -1.56 38.99 15.97
C VAL A 23 -2.72 39.42 15.05
N VAL A 24 -3.50 38.45 14.54
CA VAL A 24 -4.67 38.74 13.70
C VAL A 24 -5.67 39.63 14.43
N ASN A 25 -5.97 39.32 15.69
CA ASN A 25 -6.89 40.13 16.48
C ASN A 25 -6.34 41.54 16.75
N ALA A 26 -5.04 41.70 17.05
CA ALA A 26 -4.42 43.01 17.24
C ALA A 26 -4.53 43.88 15.97
N LEU A 27 -4.28 43.28 14.80
CA LEU A 27 -4.42 44.00 13.51
C LEU A 27 -5.88 44.40 13.24
N LEU A 28 -6.84 43.52 13.52
CA LEU A 28 -8.27 43.81 13.34
C LEU A 28 -8.76 44.89 14.30
N VAL A 29 -8.35 44.87 15.56
CA VAL A 29 -8.67 45.92 16.54
C VAL A 29 -8.09 47.26 16.09
N GLN A 30 -6.88 47.29 15.54
CA GLN A 30 -6.26 48.49 15.02
C GLN A 30 -6.97 49.02 13.76
N ALA A 31 -7.37 48.13 12.84
CA ALA A 31 -8.01 48.52 11.57
C ALA A 31 -9.46 48.98 11.76
N TYR A 32 -10.24 48.32 12.61
CA TYR A 32 -11.68 48.55 12.73
C TYR A 32 -12.09 49.22 14.03
N ASN A 33 -11.17 49.48 14.95
CA ASN A 33 -11.39 50.07 16.27
C ASN A 33 -12.52 49.37 17.07
N THR A 34 -12.68 48.05 16.86
CA THR A 34 -13.72 47.24 17.52
C THR A 34 -13.12 45.99 18.15
N LYS A 35 -13.60 45.62 19.34
CA LYS A 35 -13.16 44.44 20.08
C LYS A 35 -14.19 43.31 20.09
N THR A 36 -15.27 43.48 19.39
CA THR A 36 -16.39 42.53 19.38
C THR A 36 -16.00 41.16 18.83
N MET A 37 -15.03 41.12 17.89
CA MET A 37 -14.55 39.89 17.27
C MET A 37 -13.51 39.13 18.07
N THR A 38 -12.92 39.74 19.10
CA THR A 38 -11.84 39.14 19.90
C THR A 38 -12.16 37.72 20.41
N PRO A 39 -13.29 37.44 21.09
CA PRO A 39 -13.59 36.11 21.57
C PRO A 39 -13.73 35.08 20.44
N MET A 40 -14.31 35.49 19.29
CA MET A 40 -14.55 34.61 18.16
C MET A 40 -13.24 34.11 17.51
N ILE A 41 -12.24 35.00 17.38
CA ILE A 41 -10.93 34.69 16.80
C ILE A 41 -10.18 33.66 17.66
N PHE A 42 -10.22 33.86 18.99
CA PHE A 42 -9.57 32.93 19.91
C PHE A 42 -10.31 31.60 20.05
N VAL A 43 -11.65 31.61 19.98
CA VAL A 43 -12.44 30.35 19.90
C VAL A 43 -12.08 29.57 18.66
N LEU A 44 -11.94 30.22 17.48
CA LEU A 44 -11.49 29.60 16.25
C LEU A 44 -10.07 29.03 16.41
N GLY A 45 -9.15 29.79 17.05
CA GLY A 45 -7.81 29.32 17.34
C GLY A 45 -7.79 28.04 18.21
N VAL A 46 -8.57 28.02 19.29
CA VAL A 46 -8.72 26.81 20.14
C VAL A 46 -9.32 25.63 19.37
N PHE A 47 -10.31 25.89 18.50
CA PHE A 47 -10.87 24.88 17.63
C PHE A 47 -9.80 24.28 16.69
N LEU A 48 -9.01 25.10 16.03
CA LEU A 48 -7.94 24.66 15.12
C LEU A 48 -6.86 23.84 15.84
N VAL A 49 -6.46 24.26 17.05
CA VAL A 49 -5.53 23.46 17.88
C VAL A 49 -6.14 22.08 18.20
N SER A 50 -7.38 22.07 18.70
CA SER A 50 -8.06 20.83 19.09
C SER A 50 -8.28 19.88 17.88
N TRP A 51 -8.44 20.45 16.67
CA TRP A 51 -8.54 19.68 15.42
C TRP A 51 -7.20 19.08 14.98
N SER A 52 -6.11 19.89 15.08
CA SER A 52 -4.79 19.53 14.56
C SER A 52 -3.99 18.63 15.50
N THR A 53 -4.27 18.66 16.82
CA THR A 53 -3.51 17.92 17.84
C THR A 53 -4.17 16.60 18.23
N GLN A 54 -3.43 15.75 18.98
CA GLN A 54 -3.93 14.48 19.46
C GLN A 54 -4.36 14.56 20.93
N GLY A 55 -5.66 14.33 21.17
CA GLY A 55 -6.24 14.33 22.50
C GLY A 55 -6.75 15.71 22.96
N TYR A 56 -7.47 15.71 24.08
CA TYR A 56 -8.13 16.92 24.63
C TYR A 56 -7.19 17.82 25.43
N ILE A 57 -6.03 17.32 25.87
CA ILE A 57 -5.09 18.05 26.75
C ILE A 57 -4.55 19.29 26.06
N TRP A 58 -4.19 19.21 24.79
CA TRP A 58 -3.65 20.30 24.00
C TRP A 58 -4.67 21.39 23.73
N GLY A 59 -5.92 21.00 23.46
CA GLY A 59 -7.03 21.95 23.33
C GLY A 59 -7.33 22.68 24.63
N MET A 60 -7.26 21.99 25.78
CA MET A 60 -7.39 22.62 27.08
C MET A 60 -6.24 23.61 27.37
N ALA A 61 -5.01 23.23 27.07
CA ALA A 61 -3.85 24.13 27.19
C ALA A 61 -3.99 25.37 26.31
N ALA A 62 -4.40 25.19 25.05
CA ALA A 62 -4.66 26.29 24.13
C ALA A 62 -5.78 27.21 24.60
N SER A 63 -6.87 26.68 25.18
CA SER A 63 -7.95 27.47 25.74
C SER A 63 -7.48 28.31 26.93
N LEU A 64 -6.67 27.75 27.81
CA LEU A 64 -6.09 28.46 28.95
C LEU A 64 -5.19 29.63 28.48
N ILE A 65 -4.28 29.35 27.53
CA ILE A 65 -3.40 30.36 26.93
C ILE A 65 -4.24 31.48 26.30
N SER A 66 -5.27 31.10 25.53
CA SER A 66 -6.15 32.04 24.84
C SER A 66 -6.93 32.93 25.81
N VAL A 67 -7.47 32.37 26.87
CA VAL A 67 -8.18 33.15 27.94
C VAL A 67 -7.25 34.14 28.59
N LEU A 68 -6.04 33.72 28.97
CA LEU A 68 -5.05 34.60 29.59
C LEU A 68 -4.63 35.72 28.63
N ALA A 69 -4.41 35.43 27.34
CA ALA A 69 -4.06 36.39 26.33
C ALA A 69 -5.17 37.43 26.10
N VAL A 70 -6.43 36.97 25.99
CA VAL A 70 -7.59 37.87 25.83
C VAL A 70 -7.76 38.76 27.07
N ASN A 71 -7.65 38.19 28.25
CA ASN A 71 -7.80 38.96 29.49
C ASN A 71 -6.72 40.04 29.62
N TRP A 72 -5.47 39.71 29.40
CA TRP A 72 -4.34 40.60 29.56
C TRP A 72 -4.32 41.75 28.54
N ALA A 73 -4.52 41.46 27.26
CA ALA A 73 -4.30 42.44 26.20
C ALA A 73 -5.58 43.14 25.71
N PHE A 74 -6.75 42.51 25.80
CA PHE A 74 -7.97 43.02 25.15
C PHE A 74 -9.13 43.34 26.11
N THR A 75 -8.99 43.01 27.42
CA THR A 75 -10.02 43.33 28.41
C THR A 75 -9.58 44.50 29.29
N TYR A 76 -10.50 45.41 29.62
CA TYR A 76 -10.24 46.51 30.53
C TYR A 76 -10.17 46.02 32.03
N PRO A 77 -9.20 46.48 32.84
CA PRO A 77 -8.09 47.36 32.51
C PRO A 77 -6.99 46.67 31.72
N TYR A 78 -6.54 47.32 30.62
CA TYR A 78 -5.54 46.75 29.72
C TYR A 78 -4.18 46.54 30.41
N TRP A 79 -3.46 45.49 30.04
CA TRP A 79 -2.15 45.08 30.54
C TRP A 79 -2.19 44.71 32.06
N ALA A 80 -3.39 44.39 32.56
CA ALA A 80 -3.61 43.87 33.92
C ALA A 80 -4.52 42.64 33.84
N PHE A 81 -4.34 41.74 34.79
CA PHE A 81 -5.19 40.55 34.85
C PHE A 81 -6.46 40.85 35.65
N ALA A 82 -7.62 40.90 35.00
CA ALA A 82 -8.94 41.02 35.58
C ALA A 82 -9.74 39.72 35.44
N LEU A 83 -9.23 38.66 36.06
CA LEU A 83 -9.76 37.29 35.93
C LEU A 83 -11.22 37.12 36.41
N ILE A 84 -11.70 38.00 37.27
CA ILE A 84 -13.04 37.93 37.87
C ILE A 84 -14.09 38.69 37.07
N SER A 85 -13.71 39.29 35.93
CA SER A 85 -14.69 40.03 35.11
C SER A 85 -15.70 39.04 34.47
N PRO A 86 -17.00 39.37 34.39
CA PRO A 86 -18.01 38.49 33.77
C PRO A 86 -17.68 38.11 32.34
N GLN A 87 -17.03 39.01 31.59
CA GLN A 87 -16.60 38.77 30.20
C GLN A 87 -15.47 37.76 30.11
N CYS A 88 -14.52 37.76 31.04
CA CYS A 88 -13.44 36.80 31.10
C CYS A 88 -13.97 35.39 31.45
N ILE A 89 -14.86 35.30 32.45
CA ILE A 89 -15.48 34.04 32.90
C ILE A 89 -16.29 33.44 31.75
N SER A 90 -17.13 34.20 31.05
CA SER A 90 -17.94 33.71 29.95
C SER A 90 -17.09 33.23 28.78
N SER A 91 -16.04 33.97 28.39
CA SER A 91 -15.11 33.56 27.36
C SER A 91 -14.36 32.28 27.73
N ALA A 92 -13.90 32.15 28.98
CA ALA A 92 -13.22 30.96 29.46
C ALA A 92 -14.11 29.73 29.42
N VAL A 93 -15.37 29.83 29.83
CA VAL A 93 -16.34 28.75 29.79
C VAL A 93 -16.61 28.29 28.36
N VAL A 94 -16.82 29.25 27.43
CA VAL A 94 -17.07 28.91 26.02
C VAL A 94 -15.84 28.26 25.39
N MET A 95 -14.63 28.80 25.59
CA MET A 95 -13.40 28.24 25.04
C MET A 95 -13.11 26.83 25.58
N LEU A 96 -13.29 26.63 26.88
CA LEU A 96 -13.14 25.33 27.51
C LEU A 96 -14.16 24.32 26.97
N PHE A 97 -15.42 24.72 26.85
CA PHE A 97 -16.48 23.88 26.32
C PHE A 97 -16.16 23.45 24.87
N VAL A 98 -15.80 24.42 24.01
CA VAL A 98 -15.42 24.15 22.61
C VAL A 98 -14.22 23.20 22.55
N SER A 99 -13.19 23.43 23.38
CA SER A 99 -11.99 22.57 23.37
C SER A 99 -12.31 21.13 23.78
N VAL A 100 -13.12 20.94 24.82
CA VAL A 100 -13.52 19.61 25.31
C VAL A 100 -14.38 18.88 24.27
N VAL A 101 -15.39 19.55 23.71
CA VAL A 101 -16.28 18.93 22.71
C VAL A 101 -15.50 18.58 21.45
N THR A 102 -14.70 19.50 20.92
CA THR A 102 -13.91 19.26 19.70
C THR A 102 -12.87 18.17 19.92
N GLY A 103 -12.14 18.21 21.04
CA GLY A 103 -11.15 17.19 21.39
C GLY A 103 -11.76 15.80 21.56
N ALA A 104 -12.92 15.71 22.20
CA ALA A 104 -13.65 14.44 22.36
C ALA A 104 -14.14 13.91 20.99
N MET A 105 -14.66 14.82 20.14
CA MET A 105 -15.14 14.45 18.81
C MET A 105 -13.99 13.99 17.89
N THR A 106 -12.89 14.71 17.86
CA THR A 106 -11.68 14.37 17.07
C THR A 106 -11.10 13.03 17.53
N THR A 107 -11.02 12.81 18.83
CA THR A 107 -10.53 11.54 19.38
C THR A 107 -11.43 10.35 18.99
N ARG A 108 -12.75 10.56 19.03
CA ARG A 108 -13.72 9.51 18.59
C ARG A 108 -13.59 9.22 17.09
N LEU A 109 -13.49 10.24 16.25
CA LEU A 109 -13.33 10.07 14.79
C LEU A 109 -12.04 9.31 14.47
N LYS A 110 -10.90 9.71 15.02
CA LYS A 110 -9.61 9.02 14.82
C LYS A 110 -9.65 7.56 15.31
N LYS A 111 -10.33 7.30 16.44
CA LYS A 111 -10.51 5.93 16.93
C LYS A 111 -11.39 5.11 15.98
N GLN A 112 -12.45 5.70 15.47
CA GLN A 112 -13.36 5.04 14.51
C GLN A 112 -12.66 4.75 13.20
N GLU A 113 -11.89 5.68 12.64
CA GLU A 113 -11.06 5.47 11.44
C GLU A 113 -10.07 4.32 11.63
N LYS A 114 -9.41 4.27 12.79
CA LYS A 114 -8.49 3.17 13.11
C LYS A 114 -9.20 1.83 13.18
N LEU A 115 -10.35 1.77 13.85
CA LEU A 115 -11.13 0.54 13.96
C LEU A 115 -11.70 0.08 12.61
N THR A 116 -12.14 1.00 11.75
CA THR A 116 -12.58 0.66 10.39
C THR A 116 -11.45 0.13 9.56
N ALA A 117 -10.26 0.76 9.60
CA ALA A 117 -9.08 0.28 8.90
C ALA A 117 -8.64 -1.11 9.38
N GLU A 118 -8.65 -1.37 10.69
CA GLU A 118 -8.36 -2.70 11.27
C GLU A 118 -9.42 -3.74 10.86
N ALA A 119 -10.70 -3.37 10.85
CA ALA A 119 -11.79 -4.25 10.43
C ALA A 119 -11.71 -4.58 8.93
N GLU A 120 -11.38 -3.61 8.08
CA GLU A 120 -11.15 -3.81 6.65
C GLU A 120 -9.95 -4.74 6.40
N LYS A 121 -8.84 -4.53 7.12
CA LYS A 121 -7.65 -5.41 7.07
C LYS A 121 -8.01 -6.84 7.51
N GLY A 122 -8.78 -7.00 8.57
CA GLY A 122 -9.28 -8.30 9.04
C GLY A 122 -10.21 -8.99 8.04
N ARG A 123 -11.12 -8.24 7.41
CA ARG A 123 -12.03 -8.73 6.36
C ARG A 123 -11.26 -9.17 5.11
N MET A 124 -10.26 -8.40 4.70
CA MET A 124 -9.40 -8.72 3.57
C MET A 124 -8.63 -10.03 3.81
N ARG A 125 -8.04 -10.20 5.01
CA ARG A 125 -7.39 -11.46 5.41
C ARG A 125 -8.36 -12.66 5.39
N GLY A 126 -9.56 -12.48 5.90
CA GLY A 126 -10.59 -13.52 5.88
C GLY A 126 -11.01 -13.93 4.48
N ASN A 127 -11.18 -12.98 3.58
CA ASN A 127 -11.50 -13.23 2.17
C ASN A 127 -10.34 -13.93 1.45
N LEU A 128 -9.09 -13.50 1.71
CA LEU A 128 -7.89 -14.14 1.19
C LEU A 128 -7.83 -15.62 1.59
N LEU A 129 -7.98 -15.92 2.89
CA LEU A 129 -7.93 -17.31 3.39
C LEU A 129 -9.04 -18.18 2.78
N ARG A 130 -10.24 -17.64 2.60
CA ARG A 130 -11.36 -18.38 2.00
C ARG A 130 -11.08 -18.68 0.52
N ALA A 131 -10.59 -17.70 -0.22
CA ALA A 131 -10.25 -17.87 -1.62
C ALA A 131 -9.08 -18.84 -1.81
N VAL A 132 -8.01 -18.73 -1.02
CA VAL A 132 -6.89 -19.67 -0.99
C VAL A 132 -7.36 -21.09 -0.69
N SER A 133 -8.24 -21.26 0.31
CA SER A 133 -8.77 -22.59 0.67
C SER A 133 -9.60 -23.22 -0.46
N HIS A 134 -10.38 -22.41 -1.16
CA HIS A 134 -11.15 -22.89 -2.32
C HIS A 134 -10.24 -23.36 -3.44
N ASP A 135 -9.20 -22.63 -3.75
CA ASP A 135 -8.33 -22.90 -4.88
C ASP A 135 -7.28 -23.98 -4.62
N LEU A 136 -6.87 -24.15 -3.36
CA LEU A 136 -6.10 -25.31 -2.97
C LEU A 136 -6.93 -26.60 -3.09
N ARG A 137 -8.24 -26.53 -2.83
CA ARG A 137 -9.13 -27.70 -2.88
C ARG A 137 -9.27 -28.27 -4.29
N THR A 138 -9.37 -27.41 -5.31
CA THR A 138 -9.60 -27.84 -6.70
C THR A 138 -8.49 -28.73 -7.24
N PRO A 139 -7.20 -28.34 -7.24
CA PRO A 139 -6.11 -29.20 -7.72
C PRO A 139 -5.91 -30.41 -6.80
N LEU A 140 -6.15 -30.27 -5.49
CA LEU A 140 -6.06 -31.40 -4.57
C LEU A 140 -7.11 -32.47 -4.89
N THR A 141 -8.35 -32.06 -5.22
CA THR A 141 -9.42 -32.97 -5.65
C THR A 141 -9.09 -33.62 -7.00
N SER A 142 -8.49 -32.88 -7.94
CA SER A 142 -8.04 -33.41 -9.22
C SER A 142 -6.93 -34.45 -9.03
N ILE A 143 -5.90 -34.14 -8.21
CA ILE A 143 -4.84 -35.10 -7.87
C ILE A 143 -5.43 -36.38 -7.25
N TYR A 144 -6.30 -36.19 -6.26
CA TYR A 144 -6.94 -37.34 -5.60
C TYR A 144 -7.78 -38.17 -6.58
N GLY A 145 -8.59 -37.51 -7.43
CA GLY A 145 -9.41 -38.19 -8.45
C GLY A 145 -8.57 -38.95 -9.46
N SER A 146 -7.51 -38.35 -9.99
CA SER A 146 -6.60 -38.99 -10.96
C SER A 146 -5.85 -40.18 -10.33
N CYS A 147 -5.44 -40.07 -9.05
CA CYS A 147 -4.85 -41.18 -8.30
C CYS A 147 -5.86 -42.29 -8.09
N SER A 148 -7.11 -42.00 -7.68
CA SER A 148 -8.15 -43.01 -7.48
C SER A 148 -8.46 -43.75 -8.77
N VAL A 149 -8.64 -43.05 -9.89
CA VAL A 149 -8.87 -43.67 -11.21
C VAL A 149 -7.71 -44.62 -11.58
N MET A 150 -6.46 -44.21 -11.32
CA MET A 150 -5.30 -45.06 -11.58
C MET A 150 -5.25 -46.28 -10.69
N MET A 151 -5.62 -46.17 -9.40
CA MET A 151 -5.61 -47.30 -8.46
C MET A 151 -6.74 -48.27 -8.74
N ASP A 152 -7.94 -47.77 -9.03
CA ASP A 152 -9.13 -48.61 -9.19
C ASP A 152 -9.18 -49.32 -10.55
N ASN A 153 -8.51 -48.77 -11.59
CA ASN A 153 -8.56 -49.30 -12.96
C ASN A 153 -7.15 -49.55 -13.56
N TYR A 154 -6.17 -49.86 -12.72
CA TYR A 154 -4.76 -49.90 -13.12
C TYR A 154 -4.52 -50.85 -14.32
N ASP A 155 -5.13 -52.01 -14.32
CA ASP A 155 -4.96 -53.07 -15.37
C ASP A 155 -5.78 -52.76 -16.63
N ASP A 156 -6.84 -51.94 -16.53
CA ASP A 156 -7.73 -51.59 -17.66
C ASP A 156 -7.32 -50.32 -18.38
N LEU A 157 -6.45 -49.50 -17.76
CA LEU A 157 -5.99 -48.24 -18.36
C LEU A 157 -4.87 -48.47 -19.37
N THR A 158 -5.03 -47.88 -20.54
CA THR A 158 -3.93 -47.82 -21.52
C THR A 158 -2.74 -47.04 -20.98
N LYS A 159 -1.54 -47.38 -21.46
CA LYS A 159 -0.31 -46.70 -21.04
C LYS A 159 -0.34 -45.18 -21.30
N GLU A 160 -0.97 -44.80 -22.41
CA GLU A 160 -1.19 -43.40 -22.79
C GLU A 160 -2.05 -42.69 -21.75
N LYS A 161 -3.14 -43.34 -21.30
CA LYS A 161 -4.04 -42.76 -20.29
C LYS A 161 -3.39 -42.67 -18.91
N GLN A 162 -2.57 -43.66 -18.53
CA GLN A 162 -1.77 -43.63 -17.31
C GLN A 162 -0.78 -42.43 -17.32
N LEU A 163 -0.09 -42.21 -18.44
CA LEU A 163 0.83 -41.09 -18.61
C LEU A 163 0.11 -39.74 -18.58
N GLU A 164 -1.09 -39.65 -19.17
CA GLU A 164 -1.94 -38.44 -19.13
C GLU A 164 -2.30 -38.11 -17.67
N LEU A 165 -2.84 -39.06 -16.90
CA LEU A 165 -3.20 -38.88 -15.49
C LEU A 165 -1.99 -38.49 -14.62
N LEU A 166 -0.84 -39.14 -14.81
CA LEU A 166 0.41 -38.79 -14.12
C LEU A 166 0.87 -37.34 -14.47
N SER A 167 0.69 -36.95 -15.73
CA SER A 167 1.00 -35.58 -16.17
C SER A 167 0.10 -34.55 -15.50
N GLU A 168 -1.21 -34.85 -15.36
CA GLU A 168 -2.16 -34.00 -14.64
C GLU A 168 -1.78 -33.86 -13.17
N ILE A 169 -1.53 -34.96 -12.47
CA ILE A 169 -1.09 -34.97 -11.07
C ILE A 169 0.17 -34.13 -10.90
N ARG A 170 1.16 -34.34 -11.77
CA ARG A 170 2.42 -33.59 -11.71
C ARG A 170 2.19 -32.07 -11.91
N ASN A 171 1.32 -31.69 -12.83
CA ASN A 171 1.03 -30.28 -13.12
C ASN A 171 0.27 -29.62 -11.97
N ASP A 172 -0.68 -30.31 -11.37
CA ASP A 172 -1.44 -29.82 -10.22
C ASP A 172 -0.56 -29.69 -8.98
N ALA A 173 0.33 -30.66 -8.73
CA ALA A 173 1.31 -30.57 -7.65
C ALA A 173 2.29 -29.39 -7.82
N LYS A 174 2.78 -29.15 -9.04
CA LYS A 174 3.62 -27.99 -9.35
C LYS A 174 2.87 -26.68 -9.13
N TRP A 175 1.60 -26.66 -9.48
CA TRP A 175 0.75 -25.47 -9.29
C TRP A 175 0.53 -25.18 -7.79
N LEU A 176 0.23 -26.23 -6.97
CA LEU A 176 0.09 -26.12 -5.52
C LEU A 176 1.36 -25.58 -4.86
N ASN A 177 2.53 -26.09 -5.25
CA ASN A 177 3.80 -25.62 -4.70
C ASN A 177 4.02 -24.11 -4.96
N ARG A 178 3.77 -23.65 -6.19
CA ARG A 178 3.84 -22.21 -6.53
C ARG A 178 2.87 -21.37 -5.74
N MET A 179 1.64 -21.88 -5.54
CA MET A 179 0.64 -21.16 -4.76
C MET A 179 1.06 -20.97 -3.30
N VAL A 180 1.66 -22.00 -2.70
CA VAL A 180 2.22 -21.94 -1.33
C VAL A 180 3.37 -20.92 -1.27
N GLU A 181 4.29 -20.91 -2.23
CA GLU A 181 5.39 -19.94 -2.30
C GLU A 181 4.87 -18.51 -2.38
N ASN A 182 3.87 -18.28 -3.24
CA ASN A 182 3.24 -16.95 -3.36
C ASN A 182 2.53 -16.53 -2.06
N LEU A 183 1.84 -17.44 -1.38
CA LEU A 183 1.17 -17.17 -0.12
C LEU A 183 2.14 -16.81 1.01
N LEU A 184 3.25 -17.56 1.13
CA LEU A 184 4.31 -17.29 2.11
C LEU A 184 4.94 -15.91 1.89
N SER A 185 5.01 -15.46 0.66
CA SER A 185 5.53 -14.13 0.34
C SER A 185 4.57 -13.01 0.75
N VAL A 186 3.25 -13.19 0.58
CA VAL A 186 2.23 -12.23 1.07
C VAL A 186 2.30 -12.12 2.59
N THR A 187 2.40 -13.24 3.29
CA THR A 187 2.45 -13.22 4.76
C THR A 187 3.70 -12.56 5.30
N ARG A 188 4.82 -12.63 4.59
CA ARG A 188 6.05 -11.91 4.96
C ARG A 188 5.94 -10.39 4.77
N VAL A 189 5.12 -9.91 3.83
CA VAL A 189 4.96 -8.47 3.52
C VAL A 189 3.86 -7.80 4.37
N ASP A 190 2.93 -8.55 4.99
CA ASP A 190 1.76 -7.99 5.71
C ASP A 190 1.98 -7.72 7.21
N GLU A 191 3.13 -8.05 7.76
CA GLU A 191 3.50 -7.61 9.10
C GLU A 191 4.07 -6.19 9.02
N ASP A 192 3.55 -5.26 9.84
CA ASP A 192 3.99 -3.84 9.98
C ASP A 192 5.51 -3.67 10.26
N THR A 193 6.29 -4.71 10.06
CA THR A 193 7.71 -4.83 10.34
C THR A 193 8.50 -5.55 9.25
N VAL A 194 8.02 -5.63 7.99
CA VAL A 194 8.91 -6.10 6.93
C VAL A 194 10.07 -5.12 6.79
N ARG A 195 11.13 -5.42 7.51
CA ARG A 195 12.43 -4.81 7.24
C ARG A 195 12.89 -5.36 5.88
N LEU A 196 12.53 -4.65 4.81
CA LEU A 196 13.15 -4.89 3.51
C LEU A 196 14.66 -4.88 3.72
N SER A 197 15.32 -5.98 3.40
CA SER A 197 16.78 -6.03 3.38
C SER A 197 17.25 -5.43 2.05
N LYS A 198 17.07 -4.13 1.89
CA LYS A 198 17.56 -3.44 0.70
C LYS A 198 19.08 -3.46 0.70
N GLN A 199 19.63 -4.08 -0.31
CA GLN A 199 21.06 -4.07 -0.59
C GLN A 199 21.28 -3.53 -1.99
N SER A 200 22.40 -2.84 -2.20
CA SER A 200 22.79 -2.39 -3.54
C SER A 200 23.08 -3.63 -4.39
N THR A 201 22.14 -3.96 -5.27
CA THR A 201 22.15 -5.20 -6.07
C THR A 201 22.51 -4.86 -7.52
N PRO A 202 23.59 -5.45 -8.09
CA PRO A 202 23.88 -5.32 -9.51
C PRO A 202 22.75 -5.89 -10.37
N LEU A 203 22.27 -5.08 -11.33
CA LEU A 203 21.16 -5.47 -12.20
C LEU A 203 21.47 -6.74 -12.99
N GLU A 204 22.66 -6.85 -13.55
CA GLU A 204 23.08 -7.98 -14.37
C GLU A 204 23.03 -9.30 -13.60
N GLU A 205 23.54 -9.29 -12.35
CA GLU A 205 23.53 -10.48 -11.47
C GLU A 205 22.11 -10.95 -11.14
N LEU A 206 21.19 -9.99 -10.88
CA LEU A 206 19.78 -10.29 -10.67
C LEU A 206 19.16 -10.96 -11.89
N ILE A 207 19.39 -10.38 -13.08
CA ILE A 207 18.79 -10.87 -14.34
C ILE A 207 19.38 -12.22 -14.73
N ASP A 208 20.69 -12.43 -14.60
CA ASP A 208 21.31 -13.72 -14.90
C ASP A 208 20.77 -14.83 -14.01
N THR A 209 20.66 -14.56 -12.71
CA THR A 209 20.09 -15.52 -11.75
C THR A 209 18.62 -15.82 -12.08
N LEU A 210 17.84 -14.80 -12.45
CA LEU A 210 16.46 -14.94 -12.90
C LEU A 210 16.36 -15.86 -14.13
N LEU A 211 17.17 -15.61 -15.15
CA LEU A 211 17.14 -16.38 -16.39
C LEU A 211 17.56 -17.83 -16.20
N VAL A 212 18.55 -18.10 -15.35
CA VAL A 212 18.94 -19.47 -14.99
C VAL A 212 17.76 -20.22 -14.34
N LYS A 213 17.09 -19.58 -13.37
CA LYS A 213 15.91 -20.16 -12.71
C LYS A 213 14.75 -20.34 -13.69
N PHE A 214 14.46 -19.35 -14.52
CA PHE A 214 13.37 -19.38 -15.48
C PHE A 214 13.57 -20.51 -16.49
N ARG A 215 14.75 -20.62 -17.12
CA ARG A 215 15.09 -21.67 -18.08
C ARG A 215 14.99 -23.08 -17.49
N LYS A 216 15.30 -23.26 -16.22
CA LYS A 216 15.18 -24.55 -15.53
C LYS A 216 13.72 -25.05 -15.48
N HIS A 217 12.75 -24.14 -15.45
CA HIS A 217 11.32 -24.47 -15.40
C HIS A 217 10.65 -24.44 -16.76
N TYR A 218 11.12 -23.56 -17.67
CA TYR A 218 10.51 -23.26 -18.96
C TYR A 218 11.53 -23.40 -20.10
N HIS A 219 11.97 -24.64 -20.37
CA HIS A 219 13.06 -24.93 -21.32
C HIS A 219 12.76 -24.47 -22.77
N GLN A 220 11.48 -24.42 -23.16
CA GLN A 220 11.05 -24.06 -24.51
C GLN A 220 10.84 -22.56 -24.69
N GLN A 221 10.75 -21.80 -23.59
CA GLN A 221 10.48 -20.37 -23.63
C GLN A 221 11.79 -19.57 -23.62
N LYS A 222 11.93 -18.66 -24.59
CA LYS A 222 13.08 -17.75 -24.66
C LYS A 222 12.65 -16.36 -24.23
N VAL A 223 13.39 -15.78 -23.28
CA VAL A 223 13.23 -14.39 -22.87
C VAL A 223 14.25 -13.54 -23.64
N ILE A 224 13.77 -12.54 -24.35
CA ILE A 224 14.60 -11.54 -25.03
C ILE A 224 14.88 -10.43 -24.00
N VAL A 225 16.15 -10.31 -23.59
CA VAL A 225 16.56 -9.35 -22.57
C VAL A 225 17.20 -8.14 -23.20
N ARG A 226 16.83 -6.95 -22.72
CA ARG A 226 17.46 -5.67 -23.07
C ARG A 226 17.79 -4.94 -21.78
N LEU A 227 19.08 -4.70 -21.56
CA LEU A 227 19.60 -3.96 -20.41
C LEU A 227 20.29 -2.68 -20.88
N PRO A 228 20.38 -1.65 -20.05
CA PRO A 228 21.18 -0.48 -20.37
C PRO A 228 22.68 -0.86 -20.46
N GLU A 229 23.43 -0.14 -21.31
CA GLU A 229 24.88 -0.38 -21.47
C GLU A 229 25.68 0.04 -20.23
N GLU A 230 25.15 0.95 -19.42
CA GLU A 230 25.77 1.40 -18.18
C GLU A 230 25.52 0.41 -17.03
N PHE A 231 26.51 0.24 -16.17
CA PHE A 231 26.39 -0.56 -14.96
C PHE A 231 25.36 0.09 -14.01
N LEU A 232 24.31 -0.67 -13.65
CA LEU A 232 23.32 -0.24 -12.68
C LEU A 232 23.33 -1.12 -11.44
N SER A 233 23.42 -0.47 -10.28
CA SER A 233 23.20 -1.11 -8.98
C SER A 233 21.98 -0.44 -8.32
N ILE A 234 21.04 -1.26 -7.88
CA ILE A 234 19.73 -0.79 -7.44
C ILE A 234 19.50 -1.23 -6.00
N PRO A 235 19.18 -0.31 -5.07
CA PRO A 235 18.87 -0.65 -3.68
C PRO A 235 17.54 -1.42 -3.60
N MET A 236 17.62 -2.75 -3.46
CA MET A 236 16.44 -3.61 -3.41
C MET A 236 16.68 -4.86 -2.55
N ASP A 237 15.60 -5.51 -2.16
CA ASP A 237 15.63 -6.90 -1.71
C ASP A 237 15.62 -7.82 -2.93
N ALA A 238 16.79 -8.36 -3.28
CA ALA A 238 17.00 -9.15 -4.49
C ALA A 238 16.10 -10.40 -4.55
N MET A 239 15.80 -11.01 -3.38
CA MET A 239 14.95 -12.21 -3.33
C MET A 239 13.48 -11.88 -3.66
N LEU A 240 12.95 -10.82 -3.08
CA LEU A 240 11.59 -10.36 -3.35
C LEU A 240 11.45 -9.84 -4.78
N MET A 241 12.45 -9.12 -5.29
CA MET A 241 12.42 -8.62 -6.66
C MET A 241 12.54 -9.75 -7.69
N MET A 242 13.37 -10.76 -7.41
CA MET A 242 13.44 -12.01 -8.18
C MET A 242 12.04 -12.64 -8.30
N GLN A 243 11.28 -12.66 -7.21
CA GLN A 243 9.93 -13.21 -7.21
C GLN A 243 8.96 -12.37 -8.06
N VAL A 244 9.03 -11.04 -7.98
CA VAL A 244 8.22 -10.15 -8.85
C VAL A 244 8.49 -10.49 -10.32
N LEU A 245 9.75 -10.49 -10.73
CA LEU A 245 10.13 -10.75 -12.12
C LEU A 245 9.73 -12.15 -12.57
N MET A 246 9.92 -13.17 -11.71
CA MET A 246 9.50 -14.54 -12.01
C MET A 246 7.98 -14.62 -12.21
N ASN A 247 7.19 -14.02 -11.31
CA ASN A 247 5.73 -14.01 -11.43
C ASN A 247 5.26 -13.31 -12.72
N LEU A 248 5.90 -12.21 -13.12
CA LEU A 248 5.54 -11.51 -14.34
C LEU A 248 5.87 -12.32 -15.60
N LEU A 249 7.05 -12.97 -15.64
CA LEU A 249 7.43 -13.86 -16.75
C LEU A 249 6.51 -15.08 -16.83
N GLU A 250 6.20 -15.72 -15.71
CA GLU A 250 5.27 -16.85 -15.63
C GLU A 250 3.86 -16.45 -16.05
N ASN A 251 3.41 -15.25 -15.71
CA ASN A 251 2.12 -14.73 -16.12
C ASN A 251 2.00 -14.67 -17.65
N ALA A 252 3.04 -14.23 -18.35
CA ALA A 252 3.07 -14.26 -19.80
C ALA A 252 3.01 -15.70 -20.35
N VAL A 253 3.80 -16.62 -19.81
CA VAL A 253 3.81 -18.04 -20.26
C VAL A 253 2.43 -18.70 -20.12
N PHE A 254 1.67 -18.37 -19.07
CA PHE A 254 0.38 -19.02 -18.82
C PHE A 254 -0.81 -18.34 -19.48
N HIS A 255 -0.75 -17.02 -19.69
CA HIS A 255 -1.91 -16.24 -20.12
C HIS A 255 -1.79 -15.63 -21.51
N ALA A 256 -0.58 -15.43 -22.02
CA ALA A 256 -0.36 -14.86 -23.35
C ALA A 256 -0.55 -15.92 -24.44
N ARG A 257 -1.81 -16.30 -24.72
CA ARG A 257 -2.12 -17.28 -25.79
C ARG A 257 -1.59 -16.78 -27.13
N GLY A 258 -0.90 -17.65 -27.86
CA GLY A 258 -0.32 -17.31 -29.16
C GLY A 258 0.98 -16.51 -29.07
N MET A 259 1.57 -16.37 -27.88
CA MET A 259 2.85 -15.69 -27.68
C MET A 259 3.99 -16.43 -28.38
N GLU A 260 4.75 -15.70 -29.20
CA GLU A 260 6.00 -16.15 -29.81
C GLU A 260 7.22 -15.54 -29.11
N HIS A 261 7.06 -14.30 -28.60
CA HIS A 261 8.14 -13.53 -28.00
C HIS A 261 7.78 -13.02 -26.61
N LEU A 262 8.75 -13.14 -25.72
CA LEU A 262 8.69 -12.64 -24.33
C LEU A 262 9.91 -11.75 -24.08
N TRP A 263 9.67 -10.49 -23.73
CA TRP A 263 10.72 -9.50 -23.48
C TRP A 263 10.82 -9.14 -22.01
N LEU A 264 12.05 -8.95 -21.55
CA LEU A 264 12.39 -8.30 -20.28
C LEU A 264 13.32 -7.14 -20.60
N THR A 265 12.82 -5.93 -20.43
CA THR A 265 13.58 -4.71 -20.70
C THR A 265 13.77 -3.93 -19.39
N VAL A 266 14.98 -3.48 -19.14
CA VAL A 266 15.27 -2.54 -18.07
C VAL A 266 15.90 -1.30 -18.68
N GLU A 267 15.35 -0.14 -18.36
CA GLU A 267 15.80 1.15 -18.86
C GLU A 267 16.04 2.11 -17.69
N ARG A 268 17.06 2.94 -17.81
CA ARG A 268 17.24 4.06 -16.89
C ARG A 268 16.41 5.25 -17.34
N ASN A 269 15.58 5.73 -16.44
CA ASN A 269 14.81 6.97 -16.65
C ASN A 269 15.10 7.95 -15.50
N GLY A 270 16.06 8.84 -15.72
CA GLY A 270 16.57 9.74 -14.71
C GLY A 270 17.16 8.98 -13.52
N ASN A 271 16.58 9.16 -12.33
CA ASN A 271 17.00 8.46 -11.09
C ASN A 271 16.20 7.18 -10.82
N LYS A 272 15.60 6.55 -11.83
CA LYS A 272 14.82 5.32 -11.69
C LYS A 272 15.25 4.27 -12.71
N ALA A 273 15.28 3.01 -12.28
CA ALA A 273 15.33 1.85 -13.15
C ALA A 273 13.89 1.42 -13.44
N VAL A 274 13.52 1.38 -14.72
CA VAL A 274 12.19 0.99 -15.19
C VAL A 274 12.28 -0.42 -15.76
N PHE A 275 11.60 -1.36 -15.10
CA PHE A 275 11.48 -2.74 -15.53
C PHE A 275 10.20 -2.92 -16.34
N THR A 276 10.29 -3.57 -17.49
CA THR A 276 9.15 -3.90 -18.34
C THR A 276 9.23 -5.36 -18.77
N VAL A 277 8.21 -6.15 -18.42
CA VAL A 277 7.98 -7.49 -18.97
C VAL A 277 6.85 -7.37 -19.98
N ALA A 278 7.06 -7.82 -21.21
CA ALA A 278 6.09 -7.71 -22.30
C ALA A 278 6.01 -8.99 -23.11
N ASP A 279 4.84 -9.26 -23.68
CA ASP A 279 4.58 -10.38 -24.59
C ASP A 279 3.88 -9.90 -25.87
N ASP A 280 3.81 -10.75 -26.88
CA ASP A 280 3.08 -10.54 -28.13
C ASP A 280 1.83 -11.44 -28.26
N GLY A 281 1.29 -11.91 -27.14
CA GLY A 281 0.13 -12.78 -27.11
C GLY A 281 -1.21 -12.04 -27.26
N CYS A 282 -2.28 -12.64 -26.73
CA CYS A 282 -3.65 -12.14 -26.90
C CYS A 282 -3.96 -10.83 -26.14
N GLY A 283 -3.05 -10.35 -25.29
CA GLY A 283 -3.27 -9.15 -24.46
C GLY A 283 -4.25 -9.38 -23.30
N ILE A 284 -4.65 -8.27 -22.67
CA ILE A 284 -5.52 -8.24 -21.49
C ILE A 284 -6.84 -7.56 -21.87
N ALA A 285 -7.98 -8.18 -21.52
CA ALA A 285 -9.29 -7.55 -21.70
C ALA A 285 -9.38 -6.22 -20.94
N GLY A 286 -9.87 -5.16 -21.59
CA GLY A 286 -9.91 -3.81 -21.03
C GLY A 286 -10.64 -3.72 -19.69
N GLU A 287 -11.70 -4.50 -19.51
CA GLU A 287 -12.46 -4.59 -18.25
C GLU A 287 -11.65 -5.16 -17.06
N ARG A 288 -10.62 -5.96 -17.34
CA ARG A 288 -9.75 -6.57 -16.32
C ARG A 288 -8.59 -5.68 -15.88
N LEU A 289 -8.13 -4.76 -16.74
CA LEU A 289 -6.97 -3.90 -16.45
C LEU A 289 -7.07 -3.16 -15.11
N PRO A 290 -8.20 -2.52 -14.74
CA PRO A 290 -8.30 -1.78 -13.48
C PRO A 290 -8.27 -2.67 -12.22
N GLN A 291 -8.54 -3.96 -12.39
CA GLN A 291 -8.70 -4.92 -11.28
C GLN A 291 -7.51 -5.85 -11.11
N LEU A 292 -6.54 -5.86 -12.05
CA LEU A 292 -5.43 -6.81 -12.08
C LEU A 292 -4.61 -6.89 -10.79
N PHE A 293 -4.42 -5.76 -10.13
CA PHE A 293 -3.60 -5.67 -8.92
C PHE A 293 -4.42 -5.60 -7.62
N ARG A 294 -5.78 -5.54 -7.70
CA ARG A 294 -6.63 -5.37 -6.52
C ARG A 294 -6.84 -6.65 -5.69
N GLY A 295 -6.31 -7.78 -6.15
CA GLY A 295 -6.51 -9.06 -5.46
C GLY A 295 -7.99 -9.49 -5.45
N PHE A 296 -8.38 -10.33 -4.53
CA PHE A 296 -9.63 -11.11 -4.47
C PHE A 296 -10.96 -10.35 -4.40
N ALA A 297 -11.02 -9.03 -4.55
CA ALA A 297 -12.20 -8.29 -4.11
C ALA A 297 -13.48 -8.59 -4.93
N ASP A 298 -13.40 -8.92 -6.26
CA ASP A 298 -14.61 -9.01 -7.10
C ASP A 298 -14.50 -9.95 -8.33
N SER A 299 -13.63 -10.95 -8.34
CA SER A 299 -13.59 -11.87 -9.48
C SER A 299 -14.72 -12.88 -9.38
N ALA A 300 -15.84 -12.62 -10.05
CA ALA A 300 -16.78 -13.67 -10.43
C ALA A 300 -16.00 -14.74 -11.22
N ALA A 301 -16.09 -16.00 -10.77
CA ALA A 301 -15.41 -17.11 -11.41
C ALA A 301 -15.76 -17.13 -12.91
N PRO A 302 -14.77 -17.25 -13.83
CA PRO A 302 -15.07 -17.38 -15.25
C PRO A 302 -15.88 -18.66 -15.48
N ALA A 303 -16.95 -18.53 -16.26
CA ALA A 303 -17.86 -19.65 -16.58
C ALA A 303 -17.21 -20.81 -17.37
N ASP A 304 -15.96 -20.63 -17.80
CA ASP A 304 -15.29 -21.54 -18.76
C ASP A 304 -14.39 -22.62 -18.16
N GLY A 305 -14.40 -22.85 -16.84
CA GLY A 305 -13.57 -23.92 -16.24
C GLY A 305 -12.05 -23.78 -16.51
N SER A 306 -11.58 -22.72 -17.16
CA SER A 306 -10.17 -22.48 -17.40
C SER A 306 -9.50 -22.14 -16.05
N ARG A 307 -8.47 -22.89 -15.69
CA ARG A 307 -7.63 -22.67 -14.50
C ARG A 307 -7.03 -21.26 -14.58
N THR A 308 -7.78 -20.28 -14.09
CA THR A 308 -7.30 -18.90 -14.02
C THR A 308 -6.37 -18.85 -12.81
N ASN A 309 -5.09 -18.56 -13.03
CA ASN A 309 -4.21 -18.17 -11.92
C ASN A 309 -4.89 -17.00 -11.24
N MET A 310 -5.42 -17.21 -10.03
CA MET A 310 -5.99 -16.15 -9.25
C MET A 310 -5.00 -15.00 -9.14
N GLY A 311 -5.46 -13.78 -9.23
CA GLY A 311 -4.68 -12.55 -9.14
C GLY A 311 -3.75 -12.39 -7.92
N ILE A 312 -3.45 -13.49 -7.20
CA ILE A 312 -2.48 -13.53 -6.10
C ILE A 312 -1.09 -13.13 -6.59
N GLY A 313 -0.62 -13.70 -7.70
CA GLY A 313 0.73 -13.41 -8.21
C GLY A 313 0.91 -11.91 -8.49
N LEU A 314 -0.07 -11.26 -9.15
CA LEU A 314 0.00 -9.84 -9.47
C LEU A 314 -0.23 -8.94 -8.25
N SER A 315 -1.08 -9.32 -7.30
CA SER A 315 -1.23 -8.57 -6.04
C SER A 315 0.02 -8.65 -5.17
N VAL A 316 0.70 -9.81 -5.14
CA VAL A 316 2.03 -9.96 -4.52
C VAL A 316 3.05 -9.04 -5.19
N CYS A 317 3.10 -9.01 -6.54
CA CYS A 317 3.99 -8.11 -7.27
C CYS A 317 3.74 -6.65 -6.88
N SER A 318 2.47 -6.23 -6.86
CA SER A 318 2.10 -4.86 -6.44
C SER A 318 2.55 -4.56 -5.00
N THR A 319 2.32 -5.48 -4.07
CA THR A 319 2.71 -5.30 -2.67
C THR A 319 4.23 -5.20 -2.51
N ILE A 320 5.01 -6.07 -3.18
CA ILE A 320 6.47 -6.03 -3.12
C ILE A 320 7.02 -4.75 -3.75
N VAL A 321 6.53 -4.36 -4.94
CA VAL A 321 6.97 -3.14 -5.64
C VAL A 321 6.65 -1.90 -4.82
N ASN A 322 5.43 -1.82 -4.24
CA ASN A 322 5.04 -0.71 -3.37
C ASN A 322 5.90 -0.63 -2.10
N ALA A 323 6.24 -1.77 -1.50
CA ALA A 323 7.15 -1.82 -0.35
C ALA A 323 8.55 -1.29 -0.69
N HIS A 324 8.99 -1.43 -1.95
CA HIS A 324 10.25 -0.84 -2.45
C HIS A 324 10.12 0.65 -2.82
N GLY A 325 8.92 1.25 -2.67
CA GLY A 325 8.66 2.65 -3.04
C GLY A 325 8.39 2.85 -4.53
N GLY A 326 8.10 1.76 -5.28
CA GLY A 326 7.73 1.78 -6.68
C GLY A 326 6.22 1.71 -6.90
N GLU A 327 5.82 1.73 -8.16
CA GLU A 327 4.44 1.51 -8.61
C GLU A 327 4.46 0.58 -9.81
N ILE A 328 3.55 -0.42 -9.83
CA ILE A 328 3.41 -1.36 -10.94
C ILE A 328 2.18 -1.01 -11.77
N GLN A 329 2.33 -1.08 -13.10
CA GLN A 329 1.29 -0.79 -14.07
C GLN A 329 1.23 -1.93 -15.09
N ALA A 330 0.05 -2.13 -15.69
CA ALA A 330 -0.15 -3.08 -16.77
C ALA A 330 -0.96 -2.42 -17.90
N GLY A 331 -0.74 -2.90 -19.11
CA GLY A 331 -1.48 -2.43 -20.28
C GLY A 331 -1.29 -3.35 -21.48
N ASN A 332 -1.95 -3.02 -22.59
CA ASN A 332 -1.78 -3.69 -23.86
C ASN A 332 -0.79 -2.92 -24.74
N ARG A 333 0.02 -3.66 -25.50
CA ARG A 333 0.93 -3.09 -26.50
C ARG A 333 0.13 -2.69 -27.76
N PRO A 334 0.52 -1.60 -28.42
CA PRO A 334 -0.13 -1.19 -29.68
C PRO A 334 -0.04 -2.25 -30.79
N GLU A 335 1.05 -3.05 -30.78
CA GLU A 335 1.34 -4.09 -31.77
C GLU A 335 0.72 -5.45 -31.43
N GLY A 336 -0.01 -5.55 -30.32
CA GLY A 336 -0.56 -6.78 -29.74
C GLY A 336 0.23 -7.28 -28.54
N GLY A 337 -0.45 -8.04 -27.67
CA GLY A 337 0.10 -8.54 -26.40
C GLY A 337 -0.05 -7.58 -25.24
N ALA A 338 0.52 -7.96 -24.10
CA ALA A 338 0.45 -7.20 -22.85
C ALA A 338 1.85 -6.75 -22.40
N TYR A 339 1.85 -5.76 -21.48
CA TYR A 339 3.04 -5.40 -20.73
C TYR A 339 2.73 -5.15 -19.27
N PHE A 340 3.71 -5.43 -18.43
CA PHE A 340 3.76 -5.07 -17.02
C PHE A 340 5.01 -4.23 -16.79
N ARG A 341 4.85 -3.08 -16.13
CA ARG A 341 5.93 -2.12 -15.94
C ARG A 341 5.95 -1.64 -14.50
N PHE A 342 7.16 -1.56 -13.91
CA PHE A 342 7.37 -0.92 -12.61
C PHE A 342 8.71 -0.19 -12.59
N ALA A 343 8.86 0.76 -11.65
CA ALA A 343 10.05 1.56 -11.51
C ALA A 343 10.57 1.52 -10.08
N LEU A 344 11.90 1.44 -9.91
CA LEU A 344 12.59 1.52 -8.63
C LEU A 344 13.58 2.68 -8.65
N ALA A 345 13.77 3.35 -7.52
CA ALA A 345 14.79 4.39 -7.37
C ALA A 345 16.19 3.77 -7.42
N LEU A 346 17.13 4.43 -8.11
CA LEU A 346 18.53 4.03 -8.20
C LEU A 346 19.34 4.45 -6.97
N GLU A 347 18.89 5.49 -6.28
CA GLU A 347 19.44 5.94 -5.01
C GLU A 347 18.37 5.80 -3.95
N GLU A 348 18.76 5.37 -2.76
CA GLU A 348 17.87 5.48 -1.62
C GLU A 348 17.55 6.96 -1.45
N GLN A 349 16.28 7.35 -1.60
CA GLN A 349 15.87 8.66 -1.14
C GLN A 349 16.09 8.63 0.38
N ASP A 350 17.22 9.19 0.84
CA ASP A 350 17.33 9.64 2.21
C ASP A 350 16.10 10.54 2.42
N HIS A 351 15.10 10.03 3.12
CA HIS A 351 14.13 10.88 3.76
C HIS A 351 14.94 11.69 4.79
N VAL A 352 15.60 12.75 4.31
CA VAL A 352 16.04 13.86 5.14
C VAL A 352 14.73 14.44 5.65
N GLU A 353 14.34 13.92 6.81
CA GLU A 353 13.31 14.52 7.65
C GLU A 353 13.82 15.92 8.02
N GLN A 354 13.32 16.95 7.31
CA GLN A 354 13.31 18.32 7.80
C GLN A 354 12.20 18.49 8.81
#